data_ef088df5c88cb71c43c380204e61e542
#
_entry.id   ef088df5c88cb71c43c380204e61e542
#
_cell.length_a   1.000
_cell.length_b   1.000
_cell.length_c   1.000
_cell.angle_alpha   90.00
_cell.angle_beta   90.00
_cell.angle_gamma   90.00
#
_symmetry.space_group_name_H-M   'P 1'
#
loop_
_entity.id
_entity.type
_entity.pdbx_description
1 polymer ?
#
loop_
_entity_poly.entity_id
_entity_poly.type
_entity_poly.pdbx_seq_one_letter_code
_entity_poly.pdbx_strand_id
1 'polypeptide(L)'
;MQIPNYLRVVANVFVLLSLAMAGRPGFARDKYETIDAQAYGTGTQLGQNIGVTLNIYEFSTPADKQVLVQAYQQGQNKGLVNALRKMRAVGHVEITGTLGYDCSYIRVFPTATGRKIVFATNRQITMAEAWTDSNSMSFDLTAGILELNDQDKSKSTGSLYPAAQLVLDKEGELQMDLLQNPWRLSSLLDWKGTAGLN
;
A
#
# COMPACT_ATOMS: atom_id res chain seq x y z
N MET A 1 25.85 -58.49 16.99
CA MET A 1 26.49 -57.47 16.15
C MET A 1 26.11 -56.11 16.71
N GLN A 2 27.02 -55.47 17.48
CA GLN A 2 26.73 -54.18 18.13
C GLN A 2 27.04 -53.06 17.11
N ILE A 3 26.03 -52.23 16.85
CA ILE A 3 26.17 -51.04 15.98
C ILE A 3 26.95 -49.98 16.80
N PRO A 4 28.06 -49.44 16.30
CA PRO A 4 28.88 -48.47 17.06
C PRO A 4 28.11 -47.18 17.35
N ASN A 5 28.27 -46.61 18.53
CA ASN A 5 27.53 -45.46 19.05
C ASN A 5 27.62 -44.19 18.17
N TYR A 6 28.69 -44.02 17.39
CA TYR A 6 28.83 -42.87 16.47
C TYR A 6 27.83 -42.89 15.31
N LEU A 7 27.39 -44.09 14.87
CA LEU A 7 26.38 -44.18 13.82
C LEU A 7 25.00 -43.69 14.28
N ARG A 8 24.68 -43.86 15.58
CA ARG A 8 23.44 -43.37 16.18
C ARG A 8 23.41 -41.87 16.33
N VAL A 9 24.54 -41.23 16.60
CA VAL A 9 24.66 -39.77 16.72
C VAL A 9 24.53 -39.12 15.36
N VAL A 10 25.15 -39.67 14.32
CA VAL A 10 25.06 -39.14 12.96
C VAL A 10 23.64 -39.24 12.39
N ALA A 11 22.92 -40.34 12.66
CA ALA A 11 21.53 -40.49 12.22
C ALA A 11 20.60 -39.48 12.90
N ASN A 12 20.80 -39.18 14.20
CA ASN A 12 19.99 -38.18 14.90
C ASN A 12 20.27 -36.73 14.48
N VAL A 13 21.51 -36.41 14.07
CA VAL A 13 21.85 -35.07 13.56
C VAL A 13 21.24 -34.85 12.16
N PHE A 14 21.19 -35.88 11.31
CA PHE A 14 20.55 -35.76 10.00
C PHE A 14 19.04 -35.58 10.07
N VAL A 15 18.37 -36.22 11.04
CA VAL A 15 16.90 -36.06 11.25
C VAL A 15 16.57 -34.66 11.80
N LEU A 16 17.43 -34.08 12.65
CA LEU A 16 17.25 -32.73 13.17
C LEU A 16 17.52 -31.65 12.10
N LEU A 17 18.44 -31.90 11.15
CA LEU A 17 18.74 -30.94 10.09
C LEU A 17 17.67 -30.90 9.00
N SER A 18 16.97 -32.00 8.76
CA SER A 18 15.87 -32.07 7.76
C SER A 18 14.59 -31.42 8.25
N LEU A 19 14.38 -31.24 9.54
CA LEU A 19 13.22 -30.52 10.09
C LEU A 19 13.36 -28.98 10.02
N ALA A 20 14.59 -28.46 9.87
CA ALA A 20 14.83 -27.02 9.76
C ALA A 20 14.53 -26.42 8.38
N MET A 21 14.29 -27.27 7.38
CA MET A 21 13.94 -26.85 6.00
C MET A 21 12.44 -26.93 5.68
N ALA A 22 11.59 -27.13 6.69
CA ALA A 22 10.17 -26.87 6.52
C ALA A 22 10.01 -25.37 6.28
N GLY A 23 9.93 -24.98 4.99
CA GLY A 23 9.68 -23.62 4.60
C GLY A 23 8.54 -23.07 5.43
N ARG A 24 8.74 -21.91 6.06
CA ARG A 24 7.67 -21.20 6.75
C ARG A 24 6.53 -21.10 5.74
N PRO A 25 5.33 -21.63 6.02
CA PRO A 25 4.21 -21.36 5.16
C PRO A 25 4.11 -19.84 5.06
N GLY A 26 4.22 -19.32 3.85
CA GLY A 26 3.93 -17.93 3.60
C GLY A 26 2.46 -17.75 3.97
N PHE A 27 2.19 -17.30 5.20
CA PHE A 27 0.85 -16.94 5.58
C PHE A 27 0.44 -15.79 4.65
N ALA A 28 -0.49 -16.08 3.74
CA ALA A 28 -1.22 -15.02 3.08
C ALA A 28 -1.80 -14.16 4.21
N ARG A 29 -1.43 -12.89 4.27
CA ARG A 29 -1.99 -11.98 5.27
C ARG A 29 -3.48 -11.89 5.02
N ASP A 30 -4.26 -12.16 6.05
CA ASP A 30 -5.70 -11.95 6.01
C ASP A 30 -5.95 -10.47 5.71
N LYS A 31 -6.83 -10.22 4.73
CA LYS A 31 -7.26 -8.87 4.39
C LYS A 31 -8.18 -8.38 5.49
N TYR A 32 -7.83 -7.27 6.12
CA TYR A 32 -8.70 -6.60 7.07
C TYR A 32 -9.89 -5.96 6.34
N GLU A 33 -9.64 -5.37 5.17
CA GLU A 33 -10.63 -4.62 4.40
C GLU A 33 -10.22 -4.57 2.93
N THR A 34 -11.20 -4.58 2.03
CA THR A 34 -10.99 -4.35 0.59
C THR A 34 -11.90 -3.22 0.13
N ILE A 35 -11.34 -2.28 -0.64
CA ILE A 35 -12.09 -1.18 -1.24
C ILE A 35 -11.87 -1.20 -2.73
N ASP A 36 -12.94 -1.41 -3.49
CA ASP A 36 -12.95 -1.31 -4.95
C ASP A 36 -13.38 0.08 -5.39
N ALA A 37 -12.81 0.57 -6.48
CA ALA A 37 -13.14 1.84 -7.10
C ALA A 37 -12.95 1.81 -8.60
N GLN A 38 -13.57 2.75 -9.31
CA GLN A 38 -13.32 3.02 -10.73
C GLN A 38 -12.55 4.33 -10.87
N ALA A 39 -11.42 4.29 -11.60
CA ALA A 39 -10.58 5.45 -11.85
C ALA A 39 -10.95 6.10 -13.19
N TYR A 40 -11.04 7.43 -13.15
CA TYR A 40 -11.20 8.28 -14.33
C TYR A 40 -10.07 9.31 -14.36
N GLY A 41 -9.29 9.31 -15.42
CA GLY A 41 -8.24 10.32 -15.61
C GLY A 41 -8.75 11.57 -16.28
N THR A 42 -8.02 12.66 -16.09
CA THR A 42 -8.31 13.97 -16.72
C THR A 42 -7.65 14.15 -18.09
N GLY A 43 -6.97 13.13 -18.63
CA GLY A 43 -6.29 13.18 -19.92
C GLY A 43 -6.93 12.27 -20.97
N THR A 44 -6.59 12.49 -22.22
CA THR A 44 -7.05 11.74 -23.41
C THR A 44 -6.73 10.24 -23.37
N GLN A 45 -6.03 9.79 -22.38
CA GLN A 45 -5.47 8.45 -22.24
C GLN A 45 -6.33 7.50 -21.40
N LEU A 46 -7.25 8.01 -20.58
CA LEU A 46 -8.12 7.21 -19.71
C LEU A 46 -9.55 7.13 -20.25
N GLY A 47 -9.73 6.95 -21.54
CA GLY A 47 -11.05 6.67 -22.13
C GLY A 47 -11.64 5.32 -21.74
N GLN A 48 -10.99 4.58 -20.80
CA GLN A 48 -11.43 3.28 -20.30
C GLN A 48 -11.58 3.33 -18.78
N ASN A 49 -12.61 2.67 -18.27
CA ASN A 49 -12.76 2.45 -16.84
C ASN A 49 -11.63 1.56 -16.32
N ILE A 50 -10.80 2.09 -15.44
CA ILE A 50 -9.70 1.36 -14.81
C ILE A 50 -10.14 1.01 -13.40
N GLY A 51 -10.25 -0.28 -13.10
CA GLY A 51 -10.51 -0.76 -11.74
C GLY A 51 -9.29 -0.51 -10.86
N VAL A 52 -9.55 -0.06 -9.64
CA VAL A 52 -8.57 0.11 -8.57
C VAL A 52 -9.09 -0.61 -7.35
N THR A 53 -8.32 -1.55 -6.81
CA THR A 53 -8.65 -2.28 -5.60
C THR A 53 -7.59 -2.00 -4.54
N LEU A 54 -7.98 -1.46 -3.40
CA LEU A 54 -7.13 -1.28 -2.23
C LEU A 54 -7.41 -2.40 -1.22
N ASN A 55 -6.46 -3.29 -1.03
CA ASN A 55 -6.47 -4.29 0.03
C ASN A 55 -5.72 -3.76 1.25
N ILE A 56 -6.38 -3.64 2.38
CA ILE A 56 -5.81 -3.19 3.66
C ILE A 56 -5.58 -4.43 4.53
N TYR A 57 -4.36 -4.61 5.02
CA TYR A 57 -4.01 -5.66 5.97
C TYR A 57 -4.04 -5.15 7.40
N GLU A 58 -3.58 -3.91 7.59
CA GLU A 58 -3.57 -3.19 8.85
C GLU A 58 -3.42 -1.69 8.61
N PHE A 59 -3.75 -0.86 9.60
CA PHE A 59 -3.49 0.57 9.55
C PHE A 59 -2.14 0.89 10.19
N SER A 60 -1.43 1.86 9.60
CA SER A 60 -0.16 2.38 10.14
C SER A 60 -0.38 3.09 11.46
N THR A 61 0.59 2.94 12.36
CA THR A 61 0.57 3.49 13.70
C THR A 61 1.05 4.96 13.74
N PRO A 62 0.85 5.69 14.85
CA PRO A 62 1.48 6.98 15.04
C PRO A 62 3.03 6.92 14.99
N ALA A 63 3.63 5.80 15.40
CA ALA A 63 5.08 5.62 15.32
C ALA A 63 5.55 5.53 13.86
N ASP A 64 4.81 4.84 12.98
CA ASP A 64 5.11 4.79 11.55
C ASP A 64 5.09 6.19 10.92
N LYS A 65 4.11 7.03 11.31
CA LYS A 65 4.06 8.43 10.90
C LYS A 65 5.32 9.19 11.33
N GLN A 66 5.76 9.03 12.58
CA GLN A 66 6.95 9.71 13.08
C GLN A 66 8.22 9.34 12.28
N VAL A 67 8.36 8.06 11.90
CA VAL A 67 9.46 7.61 11.05
C VAL A 67 9.45 8.36 9.71
N LEU A 68 8.28 8.52 9.09
CA LEU A 68 8.15 9.22 7.82
C LEU A 68 8.41 10.72 7.95
N VAL A 69 7.92 11.37 9.01
CA VAL A 69 8.18 12.79 9.30
C VAL A 69 9.68 13.04 9.50
N GLN A 70 10.36 12.20 10.28
CA GLN A 70 11.81 12.31 10.48
C GLN A 70 12.59 12.09 9.18
N ALA A 71 12.19 11.11 8.38
CA ALA A 71 12.80 10.85 7.09
C ALA A 71 12.63 12.02 6.12
N TYR A 72 11.47 12.66 6.13
CA TYR A 72 11.21 13.87 5.35
C TYR A 72 12.08 15.05 5.82
N GLN A 73 12.19 15.28 7.13
CA GLN A 73 13.04 16.35 7.69
C GLN A 73 14.52 16.16 7.32
N GLN A 74 15.02 14.93 7.22
CA GLN A 74 16.40 14.61 6.88
C GLN A 74 16.70 14.67 5.38
N GLY A 75 15.76 14.33 4.53
CA GLY A 75 15.99 14.16 3.10
C GLY A 75 14.81 14.53 2.21
N GLN A 76 13.85 15.28 2.74
CA GLN A 76 12.63 15.69 2.05
C GLN A 76 11.94 14.49 1.34
N ASN A 77 11.42 14.69 0.14
CA ASN A 77 10.71 13.62 -0.58
C ASN A 77 11.58 12.37 -0.81
N LYS A 78 12.87 12.54 -1.09
CA LYS A 78 13.80 11.41 -1.27
C LYS A 78 14.00 10.63 0.02
N GLY A 79 14.11 11.30 1.15
CA GLY A 79 14.18 10.66 2.47
C GLY A 79 12.91 9.85 2.76
N LEU A 80 11.75 10.43 2.49
CA LEU A 80 10.44 9.79 2.64
C LEU A 80 10.32 8.52 1.80
N VAL A 81 10.64 8.59 0.51
CA VAL A 81 10.62 7.43 -0.42
C VAL A 81 11.53 6.32 0.09
N ASN A 82 12.74 6.66 0.53
CA ASN A 82 13.68 5.68 1.08
C ASN A 82 13.18 5.03 2.38
N ALA A 83 12.45 5.76 3.21
CA ALA A 83 11.83 5.21 4.40
C ALA A 83 10.67 4.27 4.02
N LEU A 84 9.76 4.69 3.15
CA LEU A 84 8.64 3.88 2.67
C LEU A 84 9.11 2.54 2.07
N ARG A 85 10.21 2.55 1.30
CA ARG A 85 10.79 1.33 0.72
C ARG A 85 11.33 0.32 1.76
N LYS A 86 11.67 0.80 2.96
CA LYS A 86 12.16 -0.04 4.07
C LYS A 86 11.05 -0.48 5.02
N MET A 87 9.93 0.20 5.00
CA MET A 87 8.79 -0.14 5.84
C MET A 87 8.09 -1.40 5.32
N ARG A 88 7.47 -2.12 6.23
CA ARG A 88 6.65 -3.29 5.92
C ARG A 88 5.39 -2.86 5.16
N ALA A 89 4.98 -3.65 4.17
CA ALA A 89 3.70 -3.46 3.51
C ALA A 89 2.55 -3.66 4.52
N VAL A 90 1.65 -2.69 4.60
CA VAL A 90 0.44 -2.70 5.43
C VAL A 90 -0.83 -2.84 4.58
N GLY A 91 -0.67 -2.87 3.26
CA GLY A 91 -1.71 -3.10 2.28
C GLY A 91 -1.14 -3.28 0.88
N HIS A 92 -2.03 -3.36 -0.09
CA HIS A 92 -1.69 -3.53 -1.50
C HIS A 92 -2.74 -2.84 -2.38
N VAL A 93 -2.30 -2.07 -3.36
CA VAL A 93 -3.18 -1.46 -4.35
C VAL A 93 -3.01 -2.14 -5.70
N GLU A 94 -4.10 -2.68 -6.23
CA GLU A 94 -4.16 -3.29 -7.55
C GLU A 94 -4.81 -2.33 -8.54
N ILE A 95 -4.24 -2.25 -9.72
CA ILE A 95 -4.80 -1.48 -10.84
C ILE A 95 -4.98 -2.44 -12.00
N THR A 96 -6.13 -2.40 -12.67
CA THR A 96 -6.43 -3.28 -13.80
C THR A 96 -5.25 -3.33 -14.79
N GLY A 97 -4.79 -4.55 -15.08
CA GLY A 97 -3.66 -4.80 -15.99
C GLY A 97 -2.28 -4.73 -15.33
N THR A 98 -2.19 -4.59 -14.02
CA THR A 98 -0.92 -4.62 -13.25
C THR A 98 -0.92 -5.74 -12.21
N LEU A 99 0.27 -6.05 -11.69
CA LEU A 99 0.44 -6.93 -10.51
C LEU A 99 0.17 -6.21 -9.19
N GLY A 100 -0.12 -4.91 -9.25
CA GLY A 100 -0.32 -4.07 -8.07
C GLY A 100 0.98 -3.63 -7.38
N TYR A 101 0.80 -2.89 -6.29
CA TYR A 101 1.86 -2.17 -5.59
C TYR A 101 1.63 -2.24 -4.09
N ASP A 102 2.68 -2.55 -3.33
CA ASP A 102 2.62 -2.57 -1.88
C ASP A 102 2.43 -1.16 -1.32
N CYS A 103 1.48 -1.03 -0.40
CA CYS A 103 1.28 0.16 0.39
C CYS A 103 2.05 0.03 1.70
N SER A 104 3.05 0.88 1.89
CA SER A 104 3.86 0.91 3.11
C SER A 104 3.27 1.83 4.19
N TYR A 105 2.26 2.61 3.86
CA TYR A 105 1.60 3.52 4.79
C TYR A 105 0.12 3.63 4.45
N ILE A 106 -0.74 3.35 5.43
CA ILE A 106 -2.20 3.52 5.32
C ILE A 106 -2.72 4.05 6.65
N ARG A 107 -3.40 5.20 6.62
CA ARG A 107 -4.03 5.81 7.80
C ARG A 107 -5.50 6.04 7.57
N VAL A 108 -6.26 5.94 8.65
CA VAL A 108 -7.69 6.26 8.68
C VAL A 108 -7.95 7.42 9.63
N PHE A 109 -8.82 8.33 9.20
CA PHE A 109 -9.25 9.49 9.96
C PHE A 109 -10.77 9.54 9.98
N PRO A 110 -11.42 9.71 11.14
CA PRO A 110 -12.87 9.90 11.20
C PRO A 110 -13.25 11.23 10.55
N THR A 111 -14.41 11.24 9.89
CA THR A 111 -15.06 12.45 9.35
C THR A 111 -16.47 12.56 9.87
N ALA A 112 -17.14 13.67 9.62
CA ALA A 112 -18.53 13.88 10.08
C ALA A 112 -19.53 12.87 9.49
N THR A 113 -19.26 12.35 8.30
CA THR A 113 -20.17 11.46 7.56
C THR A 113 -19.61 10.04 7.36
N GLY A 114 -18.40 9.74 7.86
CA GLY A 114 -17.78 8.46 7.67
C GLY A 114 -16.28 8.51 8.00
N ARG A 115 -15.42 8.23 7.04
CA ARG A 115 -13.96 8.20 7.26
C ARG A 115 -13.17 8.56 6.00
N LYS A 116 -11.98 9.08 6.22
CA LYS A 116 -10.97 9.31 5.20
C LYS A 116 -9.84 8.31 5.37
N ILE A 117 -9.45 7.65 4.30
CA ILE A 117 -8.28 6.76 4.24
C ILE A 117 -7.24 7.43 3.35
N VAL A 118 -6.01 7.50 3.84
CA VAL A 118 -4.86 7.99 3.09
C VAL A 118 -3.86 6.85 2.98
N PHE A 119 -3.33 6.61 1.80
CA PHE A 119 -2.32 5.58 1.59
C PHE A 119 -1.16 6.07 0.72
N ALA A 120 0.00 5.47 0.91
CA ALA A 120 1.18 5.67 0.09
C ALA A 120 1.84 4.33 -0.22
N THR A 121 2.27 4.18 -1.47
CA THR A 121 3.03 3.02 -1.92
C THR A 121 4.52 3.22 -1.64
N ASN A 122 5.30 2.15 -1.75
CA ASN A 122 6.75 2.20 -1.61
C ASN A 122 7.48 2.58 -2.91
N ARG A 123 6.75 2.82 -3.99
CA ARG A 123 7.28 3.19 -5.31
C ARG A 123 6.17 3.81 -6.18
N GLN A 124 6.58 4.47 -7.24
CA GLN A 124 5.68 5.00 -8.26
C GLN A 124 4.96 3.89 -9.03
N ILE A 125 3.73 4.13 -9.44
CA ILE A 125 2.99 3.27 -10.34
C ILE A 125 3.48 3.47 -11.78
N THR A 126 4.16 2.47 -12.32
CA THR A 126 4.86 2.56 -13.63
C THR A 126 3.93 2.64 -14.85
N MET A 127 2.65 2.29 -14.71
CA MET A 127 1.69 2.51 -15.80
C MET A 127 1.54 3.99 -16.18
N ALA A 128 1.80 4.89 -15.25
CA ALA A 128 1.80 6.32 -15.53
C ALA A 128 2.96 6.73 -16.42
N GLU A 129 4.09 6.02 -16.40
CA GLU A 129 5.26 6.30 -17.25
C GLU A 129 5.01 6.01 -18.73
N ALA A 130 4.23 4.98 -19.04
CA ALA A 130 3.89 4.66 -20.43
C ALA A 130 2.91 5.67 -21.05
N TRP A 131 2.32 6.54 -20.23
CA TRP A 131 1.16 7.36 -20.62
C TRP A 131 1.34 8.85 -20.32
N THR A 132 2.36 9.23 -19.57
CA THR A 132 2.69 10.63 -19.34
C THR A 132 4.04 10.93 -19.96
N ASP A 133 4.05 11.74 -21.00
CA ASP A 133 5.24 12.38 -21.57
C ASP A 133 5.88 13.38 -20.60
N SER A 134 5.55 13.31 -19.32
CA SER A 134 6.07 14.17 -18.28
C SER A 134 7.34 13.56 -17.70
N ASN A 135 8.47 13.99 -18.22
CA ASN A 135 9.84 13.77 -17.71
C ASN A 135 10.09 14.37 -16.32
N SER A 136 9.11 14.44 -15.42
CA SER A 136 9.35 14.93 -14.07
C SER A 136 9.72 13.77 -13.16
N MET A 137 10.99 13.44 -13.14
CA MET A 137 11.62 12.47 -12.22
C MET A 137 11.55 12.90 -10.73
N SER A 138 10.68 13.83 -10.36
CA SER A 138 10.58 14.37 -9.01
C SER A 138 9.60 13.63 -8.11
N PHE A 139 8.85 12.65 -8.64
CA PHE A 139 7.73 12.04 -7.95
C PHE A 139 7.87 10.52 -7.90
N ASP A 140 8.54 10.02 -6.87
CA ASP A 140 8.98 8.61 -6.78
C ASP A 140 8.00 7.70 -6.04
N LEU A 141 6.81 8.14 -5.70
CA LEU A 141 5.79 7.36 -5.01
C LEU A 141 4.39 7.59 -5.55
N THR A 142 3.50 6.69 -5.26
CA THR A 142 2.06 6.86 -5.49
C THR A 142 1.36 7.05 -4.17
N ALA A 143 0.40 7.93 -4.13
CA ALA A 143 -0.43 8.15 -2.95
C ALA A 143 -1.91 8.23 -3.34
N GLY A 144 -2.80 7.96 -2.39
CA GLY A 144 -4.23 8.06 -2.61
C GLY A 144 -4.98 8.53 -1.38
N ILE A 145 -6.13 9.14 -1.64
CA ILE A 145 -7.11 9.52 -0.63
C ILE A 145 -8.45 8.91 -1.01
N LEU A 146 -9.11 8.25 -0.06
CA LEU A 146 -10.47 7.77 -0.18
C LEU A 146 -11.31 8.45 0.91
N GLU A 147 -12.44 9.02 0.51
CA GLU A 147 -13.43 9.60 1.41
C GLU A 147 -14.68 8.73 1.36
N LEU A 148 -14.85 7.91 2.38
CA LEU A 148 -15.96 6.96 2.49
C LEU A 148 -17.08 7.62 3.30
N ASN A 149 -18.28 7.65 2.71
CA ASN A 149 -19.47 8.17 3.34
C ASN A 149 -20.33 6.99 3.82
N ASP A 150 -20.44 6.82 5.13
CA ASP A 150 -21.20 5.72 5.74
C ASP A 150 -22.72 5.95 5.69
N GLN A 151 -23.16 7.22 5.56
CA GLN A 151 -24.57 7.60 5.49
C GLN A 151 -25.14 7.46 4.07
N ASP A 152 -24.32 7.78 3.07
CA ASP A 152 -24.68 7.70 1.66
C ASP A 152 -23.47 7.25 0.84
N LYS A 153 -23.39 5.96 0.59
CA LYS A 153 -22.24 5.35 -0.13
C LYS A 153 -22.03 5.94 -1.53
N SER A 154 -23.09 6.49 -2.16
CA SER A 154 -22.95 7.11 -3.49
C SER A 154 -22.14 8.41 -3.46
N LYS A 155 -21.95 9.01 -2.29
CA LYS A 155 -21.13 10.19 -2.06
C LYS A 155 -19.69 9.87 -1.70
N SER A 156 -19.33 8.59 -1.64
CA SER A 156 -17.94 8.19 -1.47
C SER A 156 -17.14 8.54 -2.71
N THR A 157 -16.00 9.18 -2.49
CA THR A 157 -15.11 9.65 -3.55
C THR A 157 -13.65 9.33 -3.21
N GLY A 158 -12.77 9.45 -4.19
CA GLY A 158 -11.36 9.31 -3.95
C GLY A 158 -10.51 9.98 -5.03
N SER A 159 -9.23 10.01 -4.75
CA SER A 159 -8.21 10.49 -5.67
C SER A 159 -6.97 9.60 -5.57
N LEU A 160 -6.44 9.19 -6.71
CA LEU A 160 -5.19 8.47 -6.83
C LEU A 160 -4.18 9.36 -7.58
N TYR A 161 -3.01 9.54 -7.00
CA TYR A 161 -1.89 10.30 -7.55
C TYR A 161 -0.79 9.31 -7.97
N PRO A 162 -0.74 8.91 -9.25
CA PRO A 162 0.19 7.87 -9.71
C PRO A 162 1.66 8.23 -9.48
N ALA A 163 1.97 9.51 -9.56
CA ALA A 163 3.28 10.07 -9.24
C ALA A 163 3.06 11.21 -8.24
N ALA A 164 3.32 10.98 -6.96
CA ALA A 164 3.03 11.91 -5.89
C ALA A 164 4.30 12.47 -5.25
N GLN A 165 4.22 13.75 -4.87
CA GLN A 165 5.14 14.38 -3.94
C GLN A 165 4.39 14.63 -2.64
N LEU A 166 4.99 14.25 -1.51
CA LEU A 166 4.47 14.57 -0.19
C LEU A 166 5.25 15.74 0.39
N VAL A 167 4.54 16.61 1.11
CA VAL A 167 5.10 17.74 1.83
C VAL A 167 4.61 17.71 3.28
N LEU A 168 5.37 18.32 4.19
CA LEU A 168 4.91 18.54 5.56
C LEU A 168 4.20 19.89 5.63
N ASP A 169 3.01 19.89 6.20
CA ASP A 169 2.32 21.12 6.57
C ASP A 169 2.89 21.74 7.84
N LYS A 170 2.30 22.87 8.27
CA LYS A 170 2.73 23.60 9.46
C LYS A 170 2.48 22.81 10.76
N GLU A 171 1.54 21.90 10.73
CA GLU A 171 1.14 21.02 11.83
C GLU A 171 2.00 19.72 11.86
N GLY A 172 2.93 19.56 10.90
CA GLY A 172 3.78 18.37 10.79
C GLY A 172 3.03 17.15 10.27
N GLU A 173 1.92 17.35 9.55
CA GLU A 173 1.21 16.30 8.85
C GLU A 173 1.74 16.16 7.42
N LEU A 174 1.86 14.90 6.97
CA LEU A 174 2.20 14.61 5.58
C LEU A 174 0.98 14.87 4.69
N GLN A 175 1.13 15.81 3.77
CA GLN A 175 0.12 16.17 2.78
C GLN A 175 0.65 15.97 1.37
N MET A 176 -0.25 15.76 0.42
CA MET A 176 0.11 15.70 -0.99
C MET A 176 0.26 17.11 -1.56
N ASP A 177 1.30 17.30 -2.36
CA ASP A 177 1.44 18.52 -3.15
C ASP A 177 0.32 18.57 -4.19
N LEU A 178 -0.48 19.62 -4.11
CA LEU A 178 -1.71 19.78 -4.90
C LEU A 178 -1.46 20.18 -6.36
N LEU A 179 -0.21 20.29 -6.80
CA LEU A 179 0.15 20.63 -8.17
C LEU A 179 -0.06 19.49 -9.18
N GLN A 180 -0.58 18.34 -8.73
CA GLN A 180 -0.74 17.16 -9.56
C GLN A 180 -2.20 16.94 -9.96
N ASN A 181 -2.41 16.47 -11.19
CA ASN A 181 -3.72 16.01 -11.66
C ASN A 181 -3.97 14.56 -11.19
N PRO A 182 -4.84 14.34 -10.20
CA PRO A 182 -5.16 13.00 -9.74
C PRO A 182 -6.06 12.27 -10.74
N TRP A 183 -6.02 10.94 -10.69
CA TRP A 183 -7.13 10.14 -11.17
C TRP A 183 -8.27 10.22 -10.16
N ARG A 184 -9.43 10.61 -10.60
CA ARG A 184 -10.63 10.61 -9.76
C ARG A 184 -11.13 9.20 -9.60
N LEU A 185 -11.43 8.82 -8.36
CA LEU A 185 -12.02 7.53 -8.03
C LEU A 185 -13.50 7.73 -7.69
N SER A 186 -14.34 6.91 -8.29
CA SER A 186 -15.78 6.87 -8.05
C SER A 186 -16.25 5.43 -7.89
N SER A 187 -17.54 5.24 -7.60
CA SER A 187 -18.13 3.91 -7.39
C SER A 187 -17.37 3.11 -6.33
N LEU A 188 -17.02 3.76 -5.23
CA LEU A 188 -16.28 3.12 -4.14
C LEU A 188 -17.18 2.10 -3.44
N LEU A 189 -16.72 0.85 -3.42
CA LEU A 189 -17.34 -0.27 -2.71
C LEU A 189 -16.41 -0.74 -1.60
N ASP A 190 -16.86 -0.59 -0.37
CA ASP A 190 -16.13 -0.98 0.84
C ASP A 190 -16.64 -2.33 1.33
N TRP A 191 -15.76 -3.34 1.30
CA TRP A 191 -16.03 -4.71 1.72
C TRP A 191 -15.45 -4.96 3.12
N LYS A 192 -15.95 -4.25 4.12
CA LYS A 192 -15.57 -4.48 5.52
C LYS A 192 -15.92 -5.89 5.96
N GLY A 193 -14.97 -6.58 6.54
CA GLY A 193 -15.22 -7.82 7.25
C GLY A 193 -15.57 -9.03 6.40
N THR A 194 -15.30 -9.03 5.08
CA THR A 194 -15.41 -10.23 4.24
C THR A 194 -14.19 -11.17 4.37
N ALA A 195 -13.19 -10.78 5.15
CA ALA A 195 -12.10 -11.66 5.54
C ALA A 195 -12.65 -12.77 6.44
N GLY A 196 -13.02 -13.91 5.86
CA GLY A 196 -13.49 -15.09 6.60
C GLY A 196 -14.84 -15.68 6.15
N LEU A 197 -15.41 -15.22 5.06
CA LEU A 197 -16.65 -15.80 4.50
C LEU A 197 -16.38 -16.67 3.25
N ASN A 198 -15.28 -17.44 3.26
CA ASN A 198 -15.05 -18.53 2.31
C ASN A 198 -14.86 -19.83 3.06
#